data_a5db5baceb8de9134df583da9870d65c
#
_entry.id   a5db5baceb8de9134df583da9870d65c
#
_cell.length_a   1.000
_cell.length_b   1.000
_cell.length_c   1.000
_cell.angle_alpha   90.00
_cell.angle_beta   90.00
_cell.angle_gamma   90.00
#
_symmetry.space_group_name_H-M   'P 1'
#
loop_
_entity.id
_entity.type
_entity.pdbx_description
1 polymer ?
#
loop_
_entity_poly.entity_id
_entity_poly.type
_entity_poly.pdbx_seq_one_letter_code
_entity_poly.pdbx_strand_id
1 'polypeptide(L)'
;VALYRPGPMENIPAFCEVKNDPEKRQFLHPSIDNILDETHGIIVYQEQVMEIAKKMAGYSLGEADLLRKAMGKKIKEVMDSEKPKFLKGADKNGIENKIAESIWDLLAKFANYGFNKSHAAAYAVLSYQTAYLKTHHTAEFITASMNNDINNMEKFSNYFDDLEAFGLTMCPPC
;
A
#
# COMPACT_ATOMS: atom_id res chain seq x y z
N VAL A 1 3.44 -3.69 -4.02
CA VAL A 1 2.29 -4.59 -3.85
C VAL A 1 1.03 -3.81 -3.51
N ALA A 2 1.04 -2.99 -2.45
CA ALA A 2 -0.16 -2.30 -1.97
C ALA A 2 -0.63 -1.15 -2.88
N LEU A 3 0.28 -0.43 -3.52
CA LEU A 3 -0.03 0.72 -4.37
C LEU A 3 -0.38 0.32 -5.82
N TYR A 4 0.18 -0.77 -6.34
CA TYR A 4 -0.08 -1.19 -7.72
C TYR A 4 -1.43 -1.90 -7.85
N ARG A 5 -2.52 -1.14 -7.68
CA ARG A 5 -3.92 -1.58 -7.74
C ARG A 5 -4.80 -0.45 -8.24
N PRO A 6 -5.91 -0.72 -8.92
CA PRO A 6 -6.87 0.32 -9.31
C PRO A 6 -7.26 1.18 -8.09
N GLY A 7 -7.17 2.49 -8.24
CA GLY A 7 -7.39 3.48 -7.17
C GLY A 7 -6.08 3.94 -6.53
N PRO A 8 -5.38 3.13 -5.71
CA PRO A 8 -4.12 3.53 -5.08
C PRO A 8 -2.99 3.88 -6.06
N MET A 9 -3.01 3.35 -7.28
CA MET A 9 -2.00 3.64 -8.32
C MET A 9 -1.87 5.13 -8.63
N GLU A 10 -2.94 5.91 -8.47
CA GLU A 10 -2.90 7.36 -8.67
C GLU A 10 -1.92 8.06 -7.71
N ASN A 11 -1.61 7.43 -6.58
CA ASN A 11 -0.68 7.97 -5.58
C ASN A 11 0.79 7.58 -5.82
N ILE A 12 1.10 6.72 -6.79
CA ILE A 12 2.47 6.28 -7.07
C ILE A 12 3.40 7.45 -7.41
N PRO A 13 3.01 8.42 -8.27
CA PRO A 13 3.86 9.57 -8.57
C PRO A 13 4.21 10.37 -7.31
N ALA A 14 3.21 10.70 -6.48
CA ALA A 14 3.42 11.44 -5.24
C ALA A 14 4.28 10.64 -4.24
N PHE A 15 4.06 9.33 -4.13
CA PHE A 15 4.89 8.44 -3.31
C PHE A 15 6.35 8.46 -3.74
N CYS A 16 6.62 8.32 -5.05
CA CYS A 16 7.97 8.36 -5.59
C CYS A 16 8.63 9.73 -5.42
N GLU A 17 7.86 10.80 -5.59
CA GLU A 17 8.35 12.16 -5.43
C GLU A 17 8.82 12.41 -3.99
N VAL A 18 8.00 12.09 -2.99
CA VAL A 18 8.35 12.26 -1.57
C VAL A 18 9.47 11.30 -1.14
N LYS A 19 9.51 10.08 -1.69
CA LYS A 19 10.60 9.14 -1.43
C LYS A 19 11.95 9.69 -1.88
N ASN A 20 12.00 10.39 -3.01
CA ASN A 20 13.22 10.97 -3.57
C ASN A 20 13.54 12.34 -2.98
N ASP A 21 12.53 13.09 -2.54
CA ASP A 21 12.64 14.42 -1.97
C ASP A 21 11.68 14.55 -0.77
N PRO A 22 12.14 14.21 0.46
CA PRO A 22 11.32 14.24 1.66
C PRO A 22 10.72 15.62 2.01
N GLU A 23 11.30 16.72 1.50
CA GLU A 23 10.79 18.07 1.75
C GLU A 23 9.44 18.32 1.07
N LYS A 24 9.10 17.53 0.06
CA LYS A 24 7.81 17.62 -0.65
C LYS A 24 6.67 16.92 0.07
N ARG A 25 6.93 16.30 1.21
CA ARG A 25 5.91 15.63 2.00
C ARG A 25 4.85 16.62 2.47
N GLN A 26 3.59 16.33 2.17
CA GLN A 26 2.46 17.05 2.71
C GLN A 26 2.12 16.54 4.11
N PHE A 27 2.23 17.42 5.11
CA PHE A 27 1.82 17.10 6.47
C PHE A 27 0.33 17.34 6.63
N LEU A 28 -0.40 16.31 7.03
CA LEU A 28 -1.84 16.40 7.25
C LEU A 28 -2.15 16.95 8.65
N HIS A 29 -1.56 16.34 9.68
CA HIS A 29 -1.69 16.79 11.06
C HIS A 29 -0.61 16.13 11.93
N PRO A 30 0.03 16.83 12.89
CA PRO A 30 1.11 16.28 13.72
C PRO A 30 0.77 14.98 14.45
N SER A 31 -0.49 14.80 14.88
CA SER A 31 -0.90 13.60 15.60
C SER A 31 -0.87 12.32 14.76
N ILE A 32 -0.88 12.41 13.42
CA ILE A 32 -0.91 11.26 12.52
C ILE A 32 0.32 11.12 11.65
N ASP A 33 1.23 12.08 11.68
CA ASP A 33 2.43 12.08 10.84
C ASP A 33 3.26 10.81 11.01
N ASN A 34 3.48 10.39 12.25
CA ASN A 34 4.24 9.18 12.54
C ASN A 34 3.56 7.89 12.06
N ILE A 35 2.23 7.90 11.89
CA ILE A 35 1.49 6.76 11.32
C ILE A 35 1.77 6.64 9.82
N LEU A 36 2.01 7.77 9.16
CA LEU A 36 2.19 7.85 7.71
C LEU A 36 3.66 7.93 7.28
N ASP A 37 4.62 7.90 8.21
CA ASP A 37 6.05 7.99 7.91
C ASP A 37 6.51 6.90 6.94
N GLU A 38 6.16 5.66 7.21
CA GLU A 38 6.56 4.51 6.39
C GLU A 38 5.98 4.53 4.96
N THR A 39 4.95 5.34 4.74
CA THR A 39 4.26 5.50 3.46
C THR A 39 4.38 6.89 2.89
N HIS A 40 5.38 7.67 3.33
CA HIS A 40 5.70 9.00 2.83
C HIS A 40 4.50 9.99 2.85
N GLY A 41 3.67 9.90 3.90
CA GLY A 41 2.50 10.77 4.08
C GLY A 41 1.21 10.28 3.41
N ILE A 42 1.25 9.15 2.71
CA ILE A 42 0.09 8.61 2.00
C ILE A 42 -0.56 7.49 2.81
N ILE A 43 -1.89 7.50 2.90
CA ILE A 43 -2.63 6.38 3.49
C ILE A 43 -2.61 5.21 2.50
N VAL A 44 -2.05 4.07 2.90
CA VAL A 44 -1.92 2.85 2.08
C VAL A 44 -2.56 1.65 2.76
N TYR A 45 -2.43 1.54 4.08
CA TYR A 45 -2.83 0.37 4.82
C TYR A 45 -4.10 0.57 5.64
N GLN A 46 -4.90 -0.50 5.74
CA GLN A 46 -6.09 -0.52 6.60
C GLN A 46 -5.73 -0.24 8.07
N GLU A 47 -4.58 -0.72 8.51
CA GLU A 47 -4.04 -0.51 9.84
C GLU A 47 -3.78 0.98 10.11
N GLN A 48 -3.34 1.75 9.12
CA GLN A 48 -3.17 3.20 9.26
C GLN A 48 -4.52 3.90 9.48
N VAL A 49 -5.57 3.49 8.76
CA VAL A 49 -6.94 4.01 8.98
C VAL A 49 -7.39 3.77 10.42
N MET A 50 -7.17 2.57 10.95
CA MET A 50 -7.52 2.24 12.32
C MET A 50 -6.74 3.08 13.33
N GLU A 51 -5.44 3.23 13.16
CA GLU A 51 -4.59 4.04 14.06
C GLU A 51 -4.94 5.53 13.99
N ILE A 52 -5.28 6.06 12.82
CA ILE A 52 -5.75 7.44 12.67
C ILE A 52 -7.06 7.64 13.45
N ALA A 53 -8.04 6.73 13.30
CA ALA A 53 -9.30 6.81 14.03
C ALA A 53 -9.10 6.76 15.55
N LYS A 54 -8.20 5.91 16.03
CA LYS A 54 -7.84 5.82 17.45
C LYS A 54 -7.18 7.10 17.96
N LYS A 55 -6.15 7.59 17.26
CA LYS A 55 -5.38 8.76 17.70
C LYS A 55 -6.16 10.07 17.62
N MET A 56 -6.87 10.27 16.53
CA MET A 56 -7.59 11.52 16.30
C MET A 56 -8.93 11.57 17.02
N ALA A 57 -9.70 10.50 16.96
CA ALA A 57 -11.08 10.50 17.43
C ALA A 57 -11.32 9.65 18.68
N GLY A 58 -10.26 9.06 19.26
CA GLY A 58 -10.35 8.30 20.50
C GLY A 58 -11.10 6.97 20.37
N TYR A 59 -11.12 6.37 19.17
CA TYR A 59 -11.74 5.07 18.97
C TYR A 59 -11.01 3.98 19.76
N SER A 60 -11.76 3.06 20.33
CA SER A 60 -11.20 1.78 20.81
C SER A 60 -10.76 0.93 19.62
N LEU A 61 -9.95 -0.09 19.89
CA LEU A 61 -9.50 -1.02 18.84
C LEU A 61 -10.69 -1.71 18.13
N GLY A 62 -11.70 -2.10 18.90
CA GLY A 62 -12.91 -2.72 18.35
C GLY A 62 -13.72 -1.78 17.46
N GLU A 63 -13.90 -0.51 17.86
CA GLU A 63 -14.57 0.50 17.05
C GLU A 63 -13.80 0.82 15.77
N ALA A 64 -12.48 0.92 15.85
CA ALA A 64 -11.63 1.14 14.68
C ALA A 64 -11.70 -0.05 13.69
N ASP A 65 -11.79 -1.29 14.19
CA ASP A 65 -11.98 -2.47 13.33
C ASP A 65 -13.36 -2.51 12.69
N LEU A 66 -14.41 -2.11 13.41
CA LEU A 66 -15.75 -1.95 12.84
C LEU A 66 -15.77 -0.89 11.75
N LEU A 67 -15.14 0.26 11.98
CA LEU A 67 -14.98 1.30 10.96
C LEU A 67 -14.26 0.75 9.72
N ARG A 68 -13.11 0.07 9.90
CA ARG A 68 -12.38 -0.56 8.81
C ARG A 68 -13.26 -1.54 8.00
N LYS A 69 -14.04 -2.38 8.69
CA LYS A 69 -14.95 -3.34 8.03
C LYS A 69 -16.06 -2.65 7.24
N ALA A 70 -16.64 -1.60 7.81
CA ALA A 70 -17.68 -0.80 7.16
C ALA A 70 -17.14 -0.13 5.88
N MET A 71 -15.96 0.44 6.00
CA MET A 71 -15.23 1.03 4.89
C MET A 71 -14.97 0.01 3.78
N GLY A 72 -14.42 -1.16 4.10
CA GLY A 72 -14.10 -2.20 3.13
C GLY A 72 -15.33 -2.79 2.42
N LYS A 73 -16.50 -2.76 3.06
CA LYS A 73 -17.77 -3.24 2.48
C LYS A 73 -18.59 -2.14 1.78
N LYS A 74 -18.09 -0.90 1.76
CA LYS A 74 -18.79 0.27 1.18
C LYS A 74 -20.20 0.50 1.74
N ILE A 75 -20.38 0.23 3.03
CA ILE A 75 -21.69 0.41 3.68
C ILE A 75 -21.87 1.89 3.97
N LYS A 76 -22.54 2.60 3.05
CA LYS A 76 -22.70 4.06 3.11
C LYS A 76 -23.40 4.50 4.40
N GLU A 77 -24.43 3.79 4.83
CA GLU A 77 -25.20 4.10 6.07
C GLU A 77 -24.29 4.08 7.30
N VAL A 78 -23.36 3.12 7.38
CA VAL A 78 -22.41 3.07 8.50
C VAL A 78 -21.41 4.20 8.41
N MET A 79 -20.91 4.52 7.22
CA MET A 79 -19.98 5.65 7.02
C MET A 79 -20.64 6.98 7.40
N ASP A 80 -21.90 7.18 7.00
CA ASP A 80 -22.66 8.39 7.32
C ASP A 80 -22.93 8.52 8.84
N SER A 81 -23.10 7.40 9.55
CA SER A 81 -23.28 7.39 11.01
C SER A 81 -21.95 7.56 11.78
N GLU A 82 -20.84 7.08 11.24
CA GLU A 82 -19.52 7.18 11.90
C GLU A 82 -18.87 8.56 11.74
N LYS A 83 -19.17 9.32 10.65
CA LYS A 83 -18.62 10.67 10.46
C LYS A 83 -18.86 11.60 11.64
N PRO A 84 -20.10 11.78 12.14
CA PRO A 84 -20.35 12.63 13.31
C PRO A 84 -19.62 12.17 14.57
N LYS A 85 -19.49 10.85 14.76
CA LYS A 85 -18.76 10.27 15.88
C LYS A 85 -17.27 10.59 15.81
N PHE A 86 -16.66 10.43 14.63
CA PHE A 86 -15.26 10.77 14.38
C PHE A 86 -15.00 12.26 14.65
N LEU A 87 -15.82 13.16 14.09
CA LEU A 87 -15.67 14.60 14.29
C LEU A 87 -15.79 15.00 15.77
N LYS A 88 -16.79 14.46 16.47
CA LYS A 88 -16.97 14.70 17.91
C LYS A 88 -15.79 14.18 18.74
N GLY A 89 -15.24 13.04 18.36
CA GLY A 89 -14.05 12.49 19.01
C GLY A 89 -12.81 13.36 18.75
N ALA A 90 -12.61 13.83 17.54
CA ALA A 90 -11.53 14.73 17.16
C ALA A 90 -11.61 16.09 17.90
N ASP A 91 -12.79 16.67 18.00
CA ASP A 91 -13.06 17.90 18.77
C ASP A 91 -12.66 17.75 20.23
N LYS A 92 -13.03 16.62 20.87
CA LYS A 92 -12.61 16.31 22.26
C LYS A 92 -11.10 16.23 22.44
N ASN A 93 -10.38 15.85 21.39
CA ASN A 93 -8.92 15.77 21.37
C ASN A 93 -8.27 17.09 20.92
N GLY A 94 -9.04 18.17 20.81
CA GLY A 94 -8.54 19.51 20.47
C GLY A 94 -8.19 19.69 19.00
N ILE A 95 -8.71 18.84 18.10
CA ILE A 95 -8.47 18.93 16.67
C ILE A 95 -9.56 19.77 16.03
N GLU A 96 -9.14 20.80 15.27
CA GLU A 96 -10.05 21.69 14.56
C GLU A 96 -10.99 20.90 13.61
N ASN A 97 -12.28 21.21 13.64
CA ASN A 97 -13.30 20.49 12.88
C ASN A 97 -13.00 20.42 11.37
N LYS A 98 -12.51 21.51 10.80
CA LYS A 98 -12.13 21.57 9.38
C LYS A 98 -11.02 20.59 9.01
N ILE A 99 -10.03 20.44 9.90
CA ILE A 99 -8.95 19.46 9.73
C ILE A 99 -9.50 18.05 9.87
N ALA A 100 -10.32 17.80 10.89
CA ALA A 100 -10.94 16.50 11.12
C ALA A 100 -11.83 16.08 9.94
N GLU A 101 -12.60 17.00 9.35
CA GLU A 101 -13.41 16.73 8.16
C GLU A 101 -12.54 16.38 6.95
N SER A 102 -11.46 17.12 6.69
CA SER A 102 -10.57 16.84 5.57
C SER A 102 -9.91 15.46 5.69
N ILE A 103 -9.51 15.09 6.90
CA ILE A 103 -8.94 13.77 7.17
C ILE A 103 -9.99 12.67 7.06
N TRP A 104 -11.20 12.90 7.56
CA TRP A 104 -12.31 11.95 7.35
C TRP A 104 -12.58 11.70 5.87
N ASP A 105 -12.63 12.73 5.06
CA ASP A 105 -12.87 12.60 3.62
C ASP A 105 -11.74 11.84 2.91
N LEU A 106 -10.49 12.03 3.35
CA LEU A 106 -9.36 11.21 2.92
C LEU A 106 -9.54 9.74 3.32
N LEU A 107 -9.91 9.47 4.58
CA LEU A 107 -10.18 8.12 5.08
C LEU A 107 -11.32 7.47 4.28
N ALA A 108 -12.40 8.18 4.03
CA ALA A 108 -13.55 7.70 3.27
C ALA A 108 -13.19 7.40 1.80
N LYS A 109 -12.40 8.26 1.16
CA LYS A 109 -11.89 8.04 -0.20
C LYS A 109 -11.01 6.79 -0.25
N PHE A 110 -10.16 6.61 0.75
CA PHE A 110 -9.19 5.52 0.82
C PHE A 110 -9.78 4.20 1.32
N ALA A 111 -10.89 4.25 2.02
CA ALA A 111 -11.59 3.12 2.62
C ALA A 111 -11.86 1.96 1.66
N ASN A 112 -12.09 2.30 0.40
CA ASN A 112 -12.38 1.33 -0.66
C ASN A 112 -11.14 0.56 -1.14
N TYR A 113 -9.94 1.04 -0.81
CA TYR A 113 -8.67 0.59 -1.41
C TYR A 113 -7.62 0.21 -0.37
N GLY A 114 -7.89 0.39 0.92
CA GLY A 114 -6.98 0.05 2.00
C GLY A 114 -6.47 -1.39 1.90
N PHE A 115 -5.15 -1.57 1.91
CA PHE A 115 -4.52 -2.87 1.80
C PHE A 115 -4.14 -3.41 3.19
N ASN A 116 -4.21 -4.72 3.37
CA ASN A 116 -3.72 -5.33 4.61
C ASN A 116 -2.20 -5.30 4.65
N LYS A 117 -1.63 -4.70 5.69
CA LYS A 117 -0.18 -4.54 5.84
C LYS A 117 0.54 -5.87 6.00
N SER A 118 -0.04 -6.81 6.76
CA SER A 118 0.54 -8.14 6.96
C SER A 118 0.66 -8.91 5.66
N HIS A 119 -0.34 -8.79 4.77
CA HIS A 119 -0.28 -9.38 3.45
C HIS A 119 0.81 -8.74 2.59
N ALA A 120 0.93 -7.41 2.61
CA ALA A 120 2.00 -6.70 1.91
C ALA A 120 3.39 -7.13 2.41
N ALA A 121 3.57 -7.29 3.72
CA ALA A 121 4.83 -7.73 4.32
C ALA A 121 5.21 -9.15 3.87
N ALA A 122 4.26 -10.08 3.86
CA ALA A 122 4.51 -11.46 3.38
C ALA A 122 4.96 -11.47 1.91
N TYR A 123 4.27 -10.73 1.04
CA TYR A 123 4.67 -10.62 -0.37
C TYR A 123 5.99 -9.86 -0.58
N ALA A 124 6.32 -8.91 0.30
CA ALA A 124 7.61 -8.23 0.23
C ALA A 124 8.78 -9.19 0.48
N VAL A 125 8.62 -10.17 1.37
CA VAL A 125 9.63 -11.23 1.59
C VAL A 125 9.83 -12.05 0.31
N LEU A 126 8.75 -12.48 -0.35
CA LEU A 126 8.84 -13.19 -1.62
C LEU A 126 9.49 -12.34 -2.71
N SER A 127 9.11 -11.07 -2.82
CA SER A 127 9.72 -10.14 -3.78
C SER A 127 11.21 -9.97 -3.54
N TYR A 128 11.63 -9.89 -2.27
CA TYR A 128 13.05 -9.84 -1.91
C TYR A 128 13.78 -11.13 -2.30
N GLN A 129 13.20 -12.29 -1.97
CA GLN A 129 13.79 -13.60 -2.30
C GLN A 129 13.96 -13.78 -3.81
N THR A 130 12.94 -13.44 -4.61
CA THR A 130 13.03 -13.53 -6.08
C THR A 130 14.04 -12.55 -6.65
N ALA A 131 14.11 -11.33 -6.13
CA ALA A 131 15.13 -10.36 -6.54
C ALA A 131 16.55 -10.82 -6.17
N TYR A 132 16.72 -11.39 -4.98
CA TYR A 132 17.99 -11.96 -4.54
C TYR A 132 18.44 -13.09 -5.46
N LEU A 133 17.56 -14.05 -5.75
CA LEU A 133 17.86 -15.17 -6.65
C LEU A 133 18.16 -14.66 -8.07
N LYS A 134 17.38 -13.72 -8.59
CA LYS A 134 17.62 -13.13 -9.91
C LYS A 134 18.97 -12.42 -10.00
N THR A 135 19.46 -11.84 -8.89
CA THR A 135 20.74 -11.11 -8.86
C THR A 135 21.94 -12.03 -8.65
N HIS A 136 21.84 -12.99 -7.75
CA HIS A 136 22.98 -13.81 -7.32
C HIS A 136 23.03 -15.20 -7.95
N HIS A 137 21.91 -15.67 -8.50
CA HIS A 137 21.74 -16.99 -9.13
C HIS A 137 20.93 -16.82 -10.42
N THR A 138 21.37 -15.90 -11.28
CA THR A 138 20.60 -15.44 -12.45
C THR A 138 20.28 -16.56 -13.42
N ALA A 139 21.26 -17.39 -13.79
CA ALA A 139 21.06 -18.48 -14.75
C ALA A 139 20.06 -19.50 -14.24
N GLU A 140 20.19 -19.92 -12.98
CA GLU A 140 19.30 -20.88 -12.33
C GLU A 140 17.90 -20.32 -12.17
N PHE A 141 17.79 -19.05 -11.77
CA PHE A 141 16.50 -18.38 -11.59
C PHE A 141 15.74 -18.23 -12.90
N ILE A 142 16.42 -17.79 -13.98
CA ILE A 142 15.78 -17.65 -15.30
C ILE A 142 15.41 -19.02 -15.84
N THR A 143 16.28 -20.02 -15.73
CA THR A 143 15.99 -21.39 -16.18
C THR A 143 14.76 -21.99 -15.47
N ALA A 144 14.67 -21.84 -14.15
CA ALA A 144 13.51 -22.28 -13.38
C ALA A 144 12.22 -21.55 -13.80
N SER A 145 12.32 -20.23 -14.06
CA SER A 145 11.18 -19.43 -14.52
C SER A 145 10.71 -19.85 -15.92
N MET A 146 11.65 -20.08 -16.84
CA MET A 146 11.34 -20.58 -18.20
C MET A 146 10.68 -21.96 -18.15
N ASN A 147 11.18 -22.88 -17.33
CA ASN A 147 10.57 -24.19 -17.17
C ASN A 147 9.14 -24.11 -16.62
N ASN A 148 8.88 -23.19 -15.68
CA ASN A 148 7.55 -22.98 -15.15
C ASN A 148 6.56 -22.41 -16.18
N ASP A 149 7.05 -21.55 -17.06
CA ASP A 149 6.26 -20.83 -18.07
C ASP A 149 6.40 -21.42 -19.49
N ILE A 150 6.85 -22.67 -19.63
CA ILE A 150 7.18 -23.31 -20.91
C ILE A 150 6.04 -23.26 -21.95
N ASN A 151 4.80 -23.21 -21.52
CA ASN A 151 3.62 -23.13 -22.37
C ASN A 151 3.17 -21.67 -22.65
N ASN A 152 3.90 -20.66 -22.17
CA ASN A 152 3.55 -19.25 -22.34
C ASN A 152 4.62 -18.51 -23.16
N MET A 153 4.40 -18.48 -24.47
CA MET A 153 5.36 -17.89 -25.43
C MET A 153 5.58 -16.39 -25.22
N GLU A 154 4.60 -15.65 -24.75
CA GLU A 154 4.75 -14.22 -24.45
C GLU A 154 5.74 -13.99 -23.32
N LYS A 155 5.62 -14.74 -22.22
CA LYS A 155 6.57 -14.68 -21.12
C LYS A 155 7.96 -15.18 -21.52
N PHE A 156 8.01 -16.18 -22.39
CA PHE A 156 9.27 -16.71 -22.90
C PHE A 156 10.10 -15.64 -23.60
N SER A 157 9.48 -14.78 -24.43
CA SER A 157 10.15 -13.64 -25.08
C SER A 157 10.81 -12.71 -24.04
N ASN A 158 10.10 -12.40 -22.96
CA ASN A 158 10.66 -11.52 -21.89
C ASN A 158 11.90 -12.12 -21.21
N TYR A 159 11.99 -13.46 -21.13
CA TYR A 159 13.18 -14.11 -20.56
C TYR A 159 14.40 -14.01 -21.47
N PHE A 160 14.23 -13.94 -22.80
CA PHE A 160 15.34 -13.66 -23.70
C PHE A 160 15.90 -12.27 -23.53
N ASP A 161 15.04 -11.26 -23.36
CA ASP A 161 15.47 -9.89 -23.08
C ASP A 161 16.24 -9.82 -21.74
N ASP A 162 15.76 -10.55 -20.71
CA ASP A 162 16.46 -10.67 -19.43
C ASP A 162 17.84 -11.36 -19.59
N LEU A 163 17.92 -12.47 -20.36
CA LEU A 163 19.21 -13.16 -20.61
C LEU A 163 20.23 -12.23 -21.25
N GLU A 164 19.82 -11.49 -22.29
CA GLU A 164 20.68 -10.53 -22.97
C GLU A 164 21.16 -9.44 -22.00
N ALA A 165 20.26 -8.87 -21.21
CA ALA A 165 20.57 -7.83 -20.23
C ALA A 165 21.59 -8.29 -19.15
N PHE A 166 21.58 -9.59 -18.82
CA PHE A 166 22.55 -10.20 -17.87
C PHE A 166 23.77 -10.81 -18.55
N GLY A 167 23.92 -10.68 -19.86
CA GLY A 167 25.05 -11.25 -20.62
C GLY A 167 25.06 -12.78 -20.65
N LEU A 168 23.90 -13.41 -20.50
CA LEU A 168 23.73 -14.86 -20.55
C LEU A 168 23.29 -15.31 -21.95
N THR A 169 23.72 -16.50 -22.38
CA THR A 169 23.34 -17.07 -23.66
C THR A 169 22.57 -18.37 -23.44
N MET A 170 21.46 -18.53 -24.14
CA MET A 170 20.71 -19.79 -24.16
C MET A 170 21.36 -20.75 -25.19
N CYS A 171 21.75 -21.94 -24.74
CA CYS A 171 22.20 -23.00 -25.61
C CYS A 171 21.04 -23.89 -26.07
N PRO A 172 21.12 -24.46 -27.30
CA PRO A 172 20.14 -25.47 -27.71
C PRO A 172 20.26 -26.71 -26.83
N PRO A 173 19.21 -27.52 -26.72
CA PRO A 173 19.25 -28.78 -25.98
C PRO A 173 20.34 -29.70 -26.54
N CYS A 174 21.11 -30.35 -25.64
CA CYS A 174 22.18 -31.32 -26.01
C CYS A 174 21.56 -32.68 -26.25
#